data_235ea3bc09ce719caf4d159e6925d0da
#
_entry.id   235ea3bc09ce719caf4d159e6925d0da
#
_cell.length_a   1.000
_cell.length_b   1.000
_cell.length_c   1.000
_cell.angle_alpha   90.00
_cell.angle_beta   90.00
_cell.angle_gamma   90.00
#
_symmetry.space_group_name_H-M   'P 1'
#
loop_
_entity.id
_entity.type
_entity.pdbx_description
1 polymer ?
#
loop_
_entity_poly.entity_id
_entity_poly.type
_entity_poly.pdbx_seq_one_letter_code
_entity_poly.pdbx_strand_id
1 'polypeptide(L)'
;MARGVNKVILIGNVGGDPEVRYMPNGNAVANVTLATSDSWKDKQTGQQQERTEWHRVVFFGRLAEIVGEYVRKGSKLYVEGRLQTREWEKDGIKRYTTEVVVDINGQMQLLDSRGQGGSEGMAPRPQQSRPAAPQQQQQYAQQPAPAQ
;
A
#
# COMPACT_ATOMS: atom_id res chain seq x y z
N MET A 1 -31.37 1.32 10.39
CA MET A 1 -31.33 0.89 8.99
C MET A 1 -30.79 2.00 8.11
N ALA A 2 -29.85 1.62 7.27
CA ALA A 2 -29.21 2.62 6.42
C ALA A 2 -30.06 2.91 5.18
N ARG A 3 -30.04 4.16 4.75
CA ARG A 3 -30.67 4.55 3.52
C ARG A 3 -29.58 5.00 2.59
N GLY A 4 -29.42 4.31 1.49
CA GLY A 4 -28.36 4.58 0.55
C GLY A 4 -27.14 3.76 0.81
N VAL A 5 -26.09 4.02 0.08
CA VAL A 5 -24.85 3.28 0.16
C VAL A 5 -23.71 4.25 0.45
N ASN A 6 -22.90 3.92 1.43
CA ASN A 6 -21.70 4.69 1.75
C ASN A 6 -20.56 3.69 1.81
N LYS A 7 -19.85 3.54 0.71
CA LYS A 7 -18.80 2.54 0.62
C LYS A 7 -17.63 3.09 -0.17
N VAL A 8 -16.45 2.88 0.35
CA VAL A 8 -15.22 3.32 -0.29
C VAL A 8 -14.29 2.12 -0.45
N ILE A 9 -13.74 1.94 -1.62
CA ILE A 9 -12.76 0.90 -1.87
C ILE A 9 -11.52 1.57 -2.40
N LEU A 10 -10.39 1.30 -1.77
CA LEU A 10 -9.11 1.85 -2.17
C LEU A 10 -8.06 0.77 -2.27
N ILE A 11 -7.21 0.87 -3.27
CA ILE A 11 -5.98 0.09 -3.33
C ILE A 11 -4.86 1.10 -3.57
N GLY A 12 -3.93 1.17 -2.65
CA GLY A 12 -2.86 2.14 -2.78
C GLY A 12 -1.69 1.80 -1.89
N ASN A 13 -0.76 2.72 -1.84
CA ASN A 13 0.46 2.52 -1.06
C ASN A 13 0.45 3.43 0.16
N VAL A 14 0.95 2.89 1.26
CA VAL A 14 0.98 3.60 2.53
C VAL A 14 2.07 4.65 2.49
N GLY A 15 1.71 5.89 2.85
CA GLY A 15 2.63 7.00 2.76
C GLY A 15 3.55 7.18 3.96
N GLY A 16 3.23 6.56 5.07
CA GLY A 16 4.05 6.64 6.27
C GLY A 16 3.66 5.53 7.22
N ASP A 17 4.46 5.30 8.22
CA ASP A 17 4.13 4.26 9.19
C ASP A 17 2.83 4.59 9.90
N PRO A 18 2.00 3.58 10.19
CA PRO A 18 0.72 3.84 10.85
C PRO A 18 0.91 4.43 12.24
N GLU A 19 0.01 5.32 12.59
CA GLU A 19 -0.01 5.87 13.93
C GLU A 19 -1.10 5.15 14.70
N VAL A 20 -0.72 4.41 15.73
CA VAL A 20 -1.67 3.61 16.51
C VAL A 20 -1.84 4.22 17.87
N ARG A 21 -3.08 4.37 18.29
CA ARG A 21 -3.40 4.86 19.61
C ARG A 21 -4.46 3.98 20.23
N TYR A 22 -4.58 4.06 21.55
CA TYR A 22 -5.61 3.31 22.26
C TYR A 22 -6.57 4.28 22.92
N MET A 23 -7.85 4.02 22.74
CA MET A 23 -8.88 4.84 23.35
C MET A 23 -9.06 4.45 24.81
N PRO A 24 -9.70 5.31 25.62
CA PRO A 24 -9.92 4.98 27.04
C PRO A 24 -10.62 3.65 27.25
N ASN A 25 -11.46 3.21 26.31
CA ASN A 25 -12.14 1.94 26.43
C ASN A 25 -11.25 0.75 26.04
N GLY A 26 -9.98 1.01 25.69
CA GLY A 26 -9.04 -0.06 25.36
C GLY A 26 -8.98 -0.42 23.89
N ASN A 27 -9.85 0.14 23.07
CA ASN A 27 -9.84 -0.19 21.65
C ASN A 27 -8.75 0.57 20.92
N ALA A 28 -8.14 -0.12 19.98
CA ALA A 28 -7.08 0.49 19.18
C ALA A 28 -7.65 1.31 18.03
N VAL A 29 -6.95 2.38 17.68
CA VAL A 29 -7.27 3.20 16.52
C VAL A 29 -5.97 3.41 15.76
N ALA A 30 -5.96 3.14 14.46
CA ALA A 30 -4.78 3.34 13.64
C ALA A 30 -5.10 4.31 12.52
N ASN A 31 -4.22 5.28 12.32
CA ASN A 31 -4.36 6.25 11.23
C ASN A 31 -3.32 5.96 10.18
N VAL A 32 -3.75 5.90 8.94
CA VAL A 32 -2.88 5.60 7.81
C VAL A 32 -3.20 6.56 6.69
N THR A 33 -2.17 7.04 6.02
CA THR A 33 -2.34 7.82 4.80
C THR A 33 -2.05 6.89 3.62
N LEU A 34 -3.01 6.80 2.71
CA LEU A 34 -2.90 5.89 1.58
C LEU A 34 -2.87 6.71 0.29
N ALA A 35 -1.92 6.41 -0.56
CA ALA A 35 -1.74 7.14 -1.81
C ALA A 35 -2.26 6.34 -2.99
N THR A 36 -3.11 6.97 -3.79
CA THR A 36 -3.50 6.40 -5.08
C THR A 36 -3.03 7.35 -6.16
N SER A 37 -2.45 6.80 -7.21
CA SER A 37 -1.85 7.63 -8.26
C SER A 37 -2.43 7.28 -9.62
N ASP A 38 -2.68 8.32 -10.39
CA ASP A 38 -3.08 8.19 -11.77
C ASP A 38 -2.01 8.80 -12.63
N SER A 39 -1.75 8.19 -13.75
CA SER A 39 -0.82 8.78 -14.70
C SER A 39 -1.45 8.74 -16.09
N TRP A 40 -1.17 9.75 -16.86
CA TRP A 40 -1.71 9.83 -18.21
C TRP A 40 -0.77 10.66 -19.06
N LYS A 41 -0.97 10.58 -20.36
CA LYS A 41 -0.15 11.35 -21.29
C LYS A 41 -0.93 12.55 -21.74
N ASP A 42 -0.33 13.73 -21.60
CA ASP A 42 -0.95 14.96 -22.01
C ASP A 42 -0.99 15.00 -23.55
N LYS A 43 -2.17 15.13 -24.10
CA LYS A 43 -2.33 15.11 -25.54
C LYS A 43 -1.71 16.32 -26.22
N GLN A 44 -1.62 17.43 -25.52
CA GLN A 44 -1.08 18.63 -26.12
C GLN A 44 0.44 18.67 -26.10
N THR A 45 1.05 18.28 -25.00
CA THR A 45 2.50 18.34 -24.87
C THR A 45 3.19 17.01 -25.09
N GLY A 46 2.44 15.91 -25.01
CA GLY A 46 3.02 14.60 -25.11
C GLY A 46 3.75 14.13 -23.85
N GLN A 47 3.71 14.94 -22.81
CA GLN A 47 4.41 14.62 -21.59
C GLN A 47 3.58 13.73 -20.68
N GLN A 48 4.27 12.91 -19.91
CA GLN A 48 3.63 12.06 -18.94
C GLN A 48 3.26 12.91 -17.71
N GLN A 49 2.00 12.84 -17.33
CA GLN A 49 1.51 13.54 -16.14
C GLN A 49 1.13 12.54 -15.08
N GLU A 50 1.27 12.95 -13.84
CA GLU A 50 0.93 12.08 -12.72
C GLU A 50 0.23 12.90 -11.65
N ARG A 51 -0.77 12.30 -11.03
CA ARG A 51 -1.46 12.92 -9.91
C ARG A 51 -1.63 11.88 -8.81
N THR A 52 -1.30 12.26 -7.61
CA THR A 52 -1.45 11.40 -6.44
C THR A 52 -2.51 11.99 -5.53
N GLU A 53 -3.43 11.15 -5.11
CA GLU A 53 -4.44 11.53 -4.15
C GLU A 53 -4.12 10.86 -2.83
N TRP A 54 -4.10 11.64 -1.76
CA TRP A 54 -3.78 11.13 -0.43
C TRP A 54 -5.06 10.94 0.36
N HIS A 55 -5.31 9.71 0.76
CA HIS A 55 -6.55 9.38 1.49
C HIS A 55 -6.20 9.12 2.95
N ARG A 56 -7.00 9.69 3.82
CA ARG A 56 -6.84 9.46 5.24
C ARG A 56 -7.75 8.30 5.63
N VAL A 57 -7.15 7.24 6.15
CA VAL A 57 -7.87 6.01 6.49
C VAL A 57 -7.70 5.76 7.99
N VAL A 58 -8.80 5.50 8.67
CA VAL A 58 -8.80 5.26 10.10
C VAL A 58 -9.32 3.85 10.34
N PHE A 59 -8.53 3.04 11.03
CA PHE A 59 -8.91 1.68 11.38
C PHE A 59 -9.26 1.61 12.86
N PHE A 60 -10.25 0.81 13.19
CA PHE A 60 -10.68 0.66 14.55
C PHE A 60 -10.62 -0.80 14.98
N GLY A 61 -10.35 -1.03 16.26
CA GLY A 61 -10.43 -2.34 16.88
C GLY A 61 -9.35 -3.27 16.39
N ARG A 62 -9.74 -4.49 16.08
CA ARG A 62 -8.78 -5.49 15.69
C ARG A 62 -8.04 -5.15 14.43
N LEU A 63 -8.71 -4.51 13.47
CA LEU A 63 -8.03 -4.11 12.25
C LEU A 63 -6.94 -3.09 12.53
N ALA A 64 -7.17 -2.20 13.51
CA ALA A 64 -6.15 -1.23 13.89
C ALA A 64 -4.92 -1.93 14.46
N GLU A 65 -5.13 -2.99 15.23
CA GLU A 65 -4.01 -3.73 15.78
C GLU A 65 -3.21 -4.42 14.69
N ILE A 66 -3.91 -5.02 13.73
CA ILE A 66 -3.26 -5.69 12.61
C ILE A 66 -2.47 -4.69 11.79
N VAL A 67 -3.06 -3.53 11.53
CA VAL A 67 -2.40 -2.48 10.78
C VAL A 67 -1.12 -2.04 11.49
N GLY A 68 -1.20 -1.84 12.80
CA GLY A 68 -0.04 -1.42 13.55
C GLY A 68 1.07 -2.44 13.56
N GLU A 69 0.71 -3.71 13.46
CA GLU A 69 1.69 -4.79 13.52
C GLU A 69 2.35 -5.07 12.18
N TYR A 70 1.60 -5.02 11.10
CA TYR A 70 2.09 -5.48 9.82
C TYR A 70 2.29 -4.41 8.77
N VAL A 71 1.59 -3.31 8.85
CA VAL A 71 1.63 -2.27 7.82
C VAL A 71 2.77 -1.31 8.08
N ARG A 72 3.51 -0.97 7.04
CA ARG A 72 4.62 -0.03 7.14
C ARG A 72 4.57 0.91 5.95
N LYS A 73 5.34 1.97 6.02
CA LYS A 73 5.46 2.90 4.90
C LYS A 73 5.83 2.12 3.64
N GLY A 74 5.12 2.35 2.58
CA GLY A 74 5.35 1.67 1.31
C GLY A 74 4.54 0.41 1.12
N SER A 75 3.87 -0.08 2.16
CA SER A 75 3.03 -1.26 2.03
C SER A 75 1.88 -0.99 1.07
N LYS A 76 1.45 -2.01 0.35
CA LYS A 76 0.30 -1.90 -0.53
C LYS A 76 -0.90 -2.52 0.16
N LEU A 77 -1.99 -1.77 0.21
CA LEU A 77 -3.18 -2.19 0.92
C LEU A 77 -4.42 -2.14 0.06
N TYR A 78 -5.29 -3.11 0.29
CA TYR A 78 -6.69 -3.06 -0.15
C TYR A 78 -7.51 -2.67 1.07
N VAL A 79 -8.35 -1.65 0.93
CA VAL A 79 -9.15 -1.14 2.03
C VAL A 79 -10.59 -0.97 1.58
N GLU A 80 -11.52 -1.42 2.40
CA GLU A 80 -12.93 -1.25 2.15
C GLU A 80 -13.56 -0.67 3.40
N GLY A 81 -14.15 0.49 3.28
CA GLY A 81 -14.73 1.17 4.43
C GLY A 81 -15.82 2.12 3.99
N ARG A 82 -16.02 3.18 4.77
CA ARG A 82 -17.03 4.18 4.45
C ARG A 82 -16.48 5.56 4.69
N LEU A 83 -17.07 6.55 4.07
CA LEU A 83 -16.68 7.93 4.31
C LEU A 83 -17.33 8.43 5.58
N GLN A 84 -16.59 9.18 6.34
CA GLN A 84 -17.13 9.82 7.54
C GLN A 84 -16.46 11.17 7.71
N THR A 85 -17.26 12.21 7.92
CA THR A 85 -16.73 13.53 8.18
C THR A 85 -16.93 13.82 9.64
N ARG A 86 -15.86 14.21 10.31
CA ARG A 86 -15.94 14.59 11.71
C ARG A 86 -15.63 16.07 11.85
N GLU A 87 -16.24 16.65 12.84
CA GLU A 87 -16.04 18.06 13.16
C GLU A 87 -15.08 18.18 14.34
N TRP A 88 -14.17 19.12 14.25
CA TRP A 88 -13.25 19.38 15.35
C TRP A 88 -12.99 20.87 15.36
N GLU A 89 -12.46 21.34 16.48
CA GLU A 89 -12.28 22.77 16.66
C GLU A 89 -10.83 23.06 17.00
N LYS A 90 -10.28 24.09 16.38
CA LYS A 90 -8.93 24.52 16.67
C LYS A 90 -8.92 26.04 16.65
N ASP A 91 -8.42 26.62 17.73
CA ASP A 91 -8.33 28.10 17.87
C ASP A 91 -9.68 28.77 17.68
N GLY A 92 -10.74 28.14 18.16
CA GLY A 92 -12.08 28.70 18.08
C GLY A 92 -12.74 28.56 16.72
N ILE A 93 -12.07 27.89 15.76
CA ILE A 93 -12.59 27.73 14.42
C ILE A 93 -13.00 26.29 14.21
N LYS A 94 -14.23 26.08 13.73
CA LYS A 94 -14.71 24.75 13.45
C LYS A 94 -14.09 24.23 12.15
N ARG A 95 -13.63 23.01 12.18
CA ARG A 95 -13.04 22.38 11.01
C ARG A 95 -13.67 21.02 10.80
N TYR A 96 -13.59 20.55 9.56
CA TYR A 96 -14.18 19.27 9.19
C TYR A 96 -13.11 18.44 8.50
N THR A 97 -13.05 17.16 8.84
CA THR A 97 -12.12 16.24 8.21
C THR A 97 -12.89 15.03 7.73
N THR A 98 -12.75 14.71 6.46
CA THR A 98 -13.39 13.56 5.87
C THR A 98 -12.36 12.42 5.78
N GLU A 99 -12.75 11.29 6.31
CA GLU A 99 -11.86 10.13 6.41
C GLU A 99 -12.57 8.89 5.92
N VAL A 100 -11.80 7.89 5.55
CA VAL A 100 -12.33 6.57 5.28
C VAL A 100 -12.22 5.78 6.56
N VAL A 101 -13.35 5.31 7.07
CA VAL A 101 -13.37 4.57 8.33
C VAL A 101 -13.50 3.08 8.04
N VAL A 102 -12.60 2.30 8.60
CA VAL A 102 -12.60 0.86 8.45
C VAL A 102 -12.78 0.25 9.84
N ASP A 103 -13.96 -0.26 10.10
CA ASP A 103 -14.28 -0.87 11.39
C ASP A 103 -14.66 -2.33 11.16
N ILE A 104 -15.40 -2.90 12.08
CA ILE A 104 -15.76 -4.30 12.01
C ILE A 104 -16.53 -4.66 10.74
N ASN A 105 -17.18 -3.67 10.14
CA ASN A 105 -17.92 -3.88 8.90
C ASN A 105 -17.09 -3.65 7.65
N GLY A 106 -15.85 -3.26 7.81
CA GLY A 106 -14.97 -3.00 6.68
C GLY A 106 -13.98 -4.14 6.49
N GLN A 107 -13.07 -3.94 5.56
CA GLN A 107 -12.04 -4.94 5.27
C GLN A 107 -10.72 -4.26 4.98
N MET A 108 -9.66 -4.96 5.32
CA MET A 108 -8.32 -4.54 4.97
C MET A 108 -7.53 -5.77 4.58
N GLN A 109 -6.78 -5.68 3.50
CA GLN A 109 -5.94 -6.78 3.08
C GLN A 109 -4.60 -6.25 2.63
N LEU A 110 -3.54 -6.86 3.15
CA LEU A 110 -2.19 -6.49 2.79
C LEU A 110 -1.84 -7.17 1.48
N LEU A 111 -1.50 -6.39 0.48
CA LEU A 111 -1.20 -6.91 -0.85
C LEU A 111 0.29 -6.93 -1.16
N ASP A 112 1.10 -6.50 -0.21
CA ASP A 112 2.53 -6.42 -0.40
C ASP A 112 3.14 -7.80 -0.26
N SER A 113 3.67 -8.32 -1.36
CA SER A 113 4.24 -9.65 -1.34
C SER A 113 5.51 -9.75 -0.53
N ARG A 114 6.21 -8.62 -0.33
CA ARG A 114 7.39 -8.63 0.50
C ARG A 114 7.11 -9.00 1.93
N GLY A 115 5.95 -8.64 2.40
CA GLY A 115 5.58 -8.89 3.77
C GLY A 115 5.43 -10.33 4.10
N GLN A 116 5.47 -11.15 3.11
CA GLN A 116 5.32 -12.51 3.35
C GLN A 116 6.55 -13.21 3.29
N GLY A 117 7.23 -12.79 3.47
CA GLY A 117 8.27 -13.44 3.46
C GLY A 117 9.07 -13.68 2.32
N GLY A 118 8.65 -13.33 2.17
CA GLY A 118 9.09 -13.22 1.65
C GLY A 118 9.52 -13.26 0.85
N SER A 119 9.47 -13.50 0.96
CA SER A 119 9.69 -13.60 0.36
C SER A 119 10.19 -13.65 -0.41
N GLU A 120 10.30 -13.74 -0.26
CA GLU A 120 10.70 -13.86 -0.83
C GLU A 120 11.04 -13.94 -1.66
N GLY A 121 10.97 -13.94 -1.56
CA GLY A 121 11.32 -14.08 -2.14
C GLY A 121 11.60 -14.06 -3.04
N MET A 122 11.72 -14.14 -2.80
CA MET A 122 11.92 -14.15 -3.48
C MET A 122 12.29 -14.22 -4.36
N ALA A 123 12.24 -14.20 -4.12
CA ALA A 123 12.57 -14.27 -4.71
C ALA A 123 13.02 -14.49 -5.69
N PRO A 124 13.01 -14.54 -5.54
CA PRO A 124 13.42 -14.70 -6.35
C PRO A 124 13.98 -14.87 -7.40
N ARG A 125 14.16 -14.89 -7.21
CA ARG A 125 14.75 -15.02 -7.93
C ARG A 125 15.27 -15.27 -8.82
N PRO A 126 15.22 -15.25 -8.52
CA PRO A 126 15.81 -15.40 -9.23
C PRO A 126 16.38 -15.62 -10.20
N GLN A 127 16.44 -15.58 -9.82
CA GLN A 127 16.99 -15.73 -10.45
C GLN A 127 17.58 -15.84 -11.32
N GLN A 128 17.66 -15.83 -11.01
CA GLN A 128 18.29 -15.94 -11.62
C GLN A 128 18.88 -16.14 -12.45
N SER A 129 18.87 -16.21 -12.03
CA SER A 129 19.55 -16.47 -12.60
C SER A 129 20.08 -16.76 -13.60
N ARG A 130 20.09 -16.72 -13.46
CA ARG A 130 20.73 -17.04 -14.17
C ARG A 130 21.30 -17.23 -15.09
N PRO A 131 21.29 -17.23 -14.86
CA PRO A 131 21.91 -17.45 -15.63
C PRO A 131 22.55 -17.66 -16.41
N ALA A 132 22.60 -17.61 -15.95
CA ALA A 132 23.26 -17.80 -16.46
C ALA A 132 23.84 -18.09 -17.26
N ALA A 133 23.86 -18.07 -16.99
CA ALA A 133 24.45 -18.36 -17.50
C ALA A 133 25.07 -18.60 -18.40
N PRO A 134 25.10 -18.63 -18.27
CA PRO A 134 25.82 -18.88 -19.02
C PRO A 134 26.53 -19.06 -19.75
N GLN A 135 26.64 -19.01 -19.34
CA GLN A 135 27.38 -19.21 -19.77
C GLN A 135 28.01 -19.49 -20.53
N GLN A 136 28.00 -19.53 -20.16
CA GLN A 136 28.73 -19.86 -20.63
C GLN A 136 29.21 -20.10 -21.48
N GLN A 137 29.16 -20.05 -21.25
CA GLN A 137 29.76 -20.36 -21.87
C GLN A 137 30.36 -20.51 -22.63
N GLN A 138 30.39 -20.45 -22.33
CA GLN A 138 31.08 -20.65 -22.84
C GLN A 138 31.69 -20.82 -23.50
N GLN A 139 31.71 -20.91 -23.18
CA GLN A 139 32.40 -21.20 -23.62
C GLN A 139 32.94 -21.44 -24.46
N TYR A 140 33.04 -21.52 -24.30
CA TYR A 140 33.64 -21.87 -24.92
C TYR A 140 34.25 -22.05 -25.69
N ALA A 141 34.06 -21.84 -25.35
CA ALA A 141 34.61 -22.05 -25.82
C ALA A 141 35.36 -22.38 -26.38
N GLN A 142 35.50 -22.43 -26.21
CA GLN A 142 36.09 -22.73 -26.52
C GLN A 142 36.75 -23.09 -27.24
N GLN A 143 36.83 -23.22 -27.21
CA GLN A 143 37.37 -23.61 -27.63
C GLN A 143 38.10 -23.97 -28.49
N PRO A 144 38.18 -24.03 -28.65
CA PRO A 144 38.80 -24.43 -29.24
C PRO A 144 39.61 -24.75 -30.07
N ALA A 145 39.75 -24.71 -29.91
CA ALA A 145 40.39 -24.96 -30.46
C ALA A 145 41.18 -25.32 -31.14
N PRO A 146 41.35 -25.44 -31.24
CA PRO A 146 42.04 -25.80 -31.74
C PRO A 146 42.87 -26.10 -32.47
N ALA A 147 43.07 -26.07 -32.37
CA ALA A 147 43.70 -26.33 -32.85
C ALA A 147 44.40 -26.70 -33.58
N GLN A 148 44.71 -26.71 -33.66
CA GLN A 148 45.26 -27.06 -34.13
C GLN A 148 45.68 -27.20 -34.60
#